data_2be8eb87f729ec51340e0631c133cda3
#
_entry.id   2be8eb87f729ec51340e0631c133cda3
#
_cell.length_a   1.000
_cell.length_b   1.000
_cell.length_c   1.000
_cell.angle_alpha   90.00
_cell.angle_beta   90.00
_cell.angle_gamma   90.00
#
_symmetry.space_group_name_H-M   'P 1'
#
loop_
_entity.id
_entity.type
_entity.pdbx_description
1 polymer ?
#
loop_
_entity_poly.entity_id
_entity_poly.type
_entity_poly.pdbx_seq_one_letter_code
_entity_poly.pdbx_strand_id
1 'polypeptide(L)'
;MIYKVPFVAISKAVYTVLSDANNGIGLEWFDSAVPINEIDDYFKSQAEFAYGIFGAADADCTPAKTVAVWDSTLQLEIYSNYKGRKVIAQKLEAVLNYLSSDAGTDAIQSALNAEGFALISMTVGALRVNLPIYSDNGVWQSGGTNISFRVSQLS
;
A
#
# COMPACT_ATOMS: atom_id res chain seq x y z
N MET A 1 -13.43 -20.97 17.85
CA MET A 1 -12.82 -20.40 16.62
C MET A 1 -11.47 -19.82 16.98
N ILE A 2 -10.48 -20.05 16.16
CA ILE A 2 -9.17 -19.41 16.29
C ILE A 2 -9.14 -18.21 15.37
N TYR A 3 -8.94 -17.03 15.92
CA TYR A 3 -8.86 -15.80 15.14
C TYR A 3 -7.49 -15.66 14.50
N LYS A 4 -7.47 -15.34 13.20
CA LYS A 4 -6.27 -14.92 12.47
C LYS A 4 -6.40 -13.44 12.18
N VAL A 5 -5.49 -12.64 12.72
CA VAL A 5 -5.47 -11.20 12.45
C VAL A 5 -4.92 -10.95 11.06
N PRO A 6 -5.57 -10.13 10.22
CA PRO A 6 -5.20 -10.04 8.80
C PRO A 6 -4.02 -9.11 8.48
N PHE A 7 -3.25 -8.62 9.46
CA PHE A 7 -2.17 -7.67 9.20
C PHE A 7 -1.14 -8.17 8.19
N VAL A 8 -0.59 -9.37 8.46
CA VAL A 8 0.45 -9.94 7.58
C VAL A 8 -0.14 -10.30 6.22
N ALA A 9 -1.34 -10.87 6.21
CA ALA A 9 -2.02 -11.27 4.98
C ALA A 9 -2.30 -10.08 4.06
N ILE A 10 -2.83 -9.00 4.61
CA ILE A 10 -3.14 -7.79 3.83
C ILE A 10 -1.86 -7.11 3.36
N SER A 11 -0.88 -6.92 4.24
CA SER A 11 0.40 -6.30 3.86
C SER A 11 1.10 -7.10 2.75
N LYS A 12 1.11 -8.41 2.88
CA LYS A 12 1.73 -9.30 1.88
C LYS A 12 0.98 -9.28 0.55
N ALA A 13 -0.34 -9.30 0.59
CA ALA A 13 -1.17 -9.24 -0.62
C ALA A 13 -0.96 -7.91 -1.34
N VAL A 14 -1.00 -6.80 -0.63
CA VAL A 14 -0.81 -5.47 -1.21
C VAL A 14 0.61 -5.34 -1.76
N TYR A 15 1.62 -5.79 -1.03
CA TYR A 15 3.01 -5.78 -1.50
C TYR A 15 3.14 -6.57 -2.81
N THR A 16 2.62 -7.77 -2.85
CA THR A 16 2.70 -8.63 -4.04
C THR A 16 2.05 -7.97 -5.26
N VAL A 17 0.87 -7.39 -5.08
CA VAL A 17 0.10 -6.78 -6.16
C VAL A 17 0.72 -5.46 -6.62
N LEU A 18 1.14 -4.59 -5.70
CA LEU A 18 1.71 -3.30 -6.05
C LEU A 18 3.15 -3.38 -6.54
N SER A 19 3.87 -4.44 -6.20
CA SER A 19 5.26 -4.66 -6.66
C SER A 19 5.34 -5.39 -8.00
N ASP A 20 4.23 -5.86 -8.54
CA ASP A 20 4.20 -6.54 -9.83
C ASP A 20 4.57 -5.55 -10.94
N ALA A 21 5.53 -5.92 -11.78
CA ALA A 21 6.01 -5.08 -12.88
C ALA A 21 4.93 -4.77 -13.92
N ASN A 22 3.88 -5.59 -13.99
CA ASN A 22 2.82 -5.46 -14.99
C ASN A 22 1.65 -4.55 -14.54
N ASN A 23 1.71 -3.97 -13.33
CA ASN A 23 0.62 -3.14 -12.83
C ASN A 23 0.64 -1.69 -13.35
N GLY A 24 1.71 -1.27 -14.02
CA GLY A 24 1.85 0.07 -14.57
C GLY A 24 2.18 1.17 -13.55
N ILE A 25 2.35 0.84 -12.28
CA ILE A 25 2.62 1.82 -11.23
C ILE A 25 4.10 2.21 -11.22
N GLY A 26 5.00 1.23 -11.30
CA GLY A 26 6.44 1.47 -11.39
C GLY A 26 7.05 2.05 -10.11
N LEU A 27 6.72 1.48 -8.95
CA LEU A 27 7.28 1.86 -7.65
C LEU A 27 7.95 0.67 -6.97
N GLU A 28 9.06 0.95 -6.29
CA GLU A 28 9.58 0.04 -5.27
C GLU A 28 8.80 0.22 -3.97
N TRP A 29 8.45 -0.86 -3.33
CA TRP A 29 7.69 -0.86 -2.07
C TRP A 29 8.49 -1.48 -0.95
N PHE A 30 8.43 -0.86 0.22
CA PHE A 30 9.10 -1.33 1.43
C PHE A 30 8.05 -1.52 2.53
N ASP A 31 8.25 -2.55 3.35
CA ASP A 31 7.28 -2.91 4.40
C ASP A 31 7.25 -1.88 5.54
N SER A 32 8.32 -1.16 5.74
CA SER A 32 8.40 -0.13 6.77
C SER A 32 9.30 1.01 6.32
N ALA A 33 9.39 2.04 7.14
CA ALA A 33 10.25 3.17 6.85
C ALA A 33 11.71 2.75 6.70
N VAL A 34 12.33 3.20 5.62
CA VAL A 34 13.75 2.97 5.36
C VAL A 34 14.50 4.28 5.66
N PRO A 35 15.63 4.25 6.38
CA PRO A 35 16.41 5.45 6.62
C PRO A 35 16.82 6.15 5.32
N ILE A 36 16.76 7.48 5.31
CA ILE A 36 17.00 8.29 4.10
C ILE A 36 18.35 7.99 3.48
N ASN A 37 19.40 7.80 4.30
CA ASN A 37 20.72 7.48 3.79
C ASN A 37 20.77 6.11 3.07
N GLU A 38 19.99 5.14 3.52
CA GLU A 38 19.90 3.84 2.83
C GLU A 38 19.14 3.96 1.53
N ILE A 39 18.11 4.79 1.47
CA ILE A 39 17.37 5.09 0.25
C ILE A 39 18.27 5.76 -0.79
N ASP A 40 19.08 6.74 -0.38
CA ASP A 40 20.02 7.40 -1.27
C ASP A 40 21.04 6.41 -1.85
N ASP A 41 21.56 5.50 -1.02
CA ASP A 41 22.47 4.44 -1.46
C ASP A 41 21.78 3.46 -2.41
N TYR A 42 20.54 3.11 -2.14
CA TYR A 42 19.78 2.20 -2.99
C TYR A 42 19.51 2.78 -4.39
N PHE A 43 19.15 4.07 -4.46
CA PHE A 43 18.79 4.75 -5.71
C PHE A 43 19.91 5.64 -6.27
N LYS A 44 21.14 5.53 -5.80
CA LYS A 44 22.26 6.41 -6.18
C LYS A 44 22.53 6.49 -7.68
N SER A 45 22.12 5.50 -8.45
CA SER A 45 22.23 5.49 -9.90
C SER A 45 21.12 6.27 -10.60
N GLN A 46 20.11 6.74 -9.87
CA GLN A 46 18.95 7.45 -10.40
C GLN A 46 18.94 8.89 -9.88
N ALA A 47 18.87 9.86 -10.79
CA ALA A 47 18.82 11.28 -10.42
C ALA A 47 17.48 11.62 -9.74
N GLU A 48 16.39 11.00 -10.19
CA GLU A 48 15.05 11.17 -9.65
C GLU A 48 14.44 9.79 -9.39
N PHE A 49 13.83 9.62 -8.22
CA PHE A 49 13.18 8.36 -7.89
C PHE A 49 11.97 8.58 -7.00
N ALA A 50 11.12 7.55 -6.94
CA ALA A 50 10.00 7.47 -6.02
C ALA A 50 9.92 6.07 -5.45
N TYR A 51 9.44 5.97 -4.21
CA TYR A 51 9.21 4.68 -3.56
C TYR A 51 7.99 4.77 -2.66
N GLY A 52 7.43 3.62 -2.32
CA GLY A 52 6.30 3.52 -1.40
C GLY A 52 6.66 2.76 -0.15
N ILE A 53 6.01 3.10 0.95
CA ILE A 53 6.09 2.36 2.20
C ILE A 53 4.69 2.07 2.72
N PHE A 54 4.56 0.99 3.48
CA PHE A 54 3.35 0.69 4.23
C PHE A 54 3.48 1.33 5.61
N GLY A 55 2.48 2.12 5.97
CA GLY A 55 2.45 2.81 7.25
C GLY A 55 1.57 2.09 8.26
N ALA A 56 0.79 2.85 9.00
CA ALA A 56 -0.07 2.33 10.04
C ALA A 56 -1.14 1.38 9.47
N ALA A 57 -1.44 0.34 10.24
CA ALA A 57 -2.49 -0.61 9.93
C ALA A 57 -3.34 -0.83 11.16
N ASP A 58 -4.63 -1.08 10.96
CA ASP A 58 -5.55 -1.48 12.02
C ASP A 58 -6.42 -2.64 11.55
N ALA A 59 -7.06 -3.30 12.50
CA ALA A 59 -7.99 -4.37 12.21
C ALA A 59 -9.03 -4.47 13.33
N ASP A 60 -10.28 -4.49 12.93
CA ASP A 60 -11.43 -4.61 13.83
C ASP A 60 -12.24 -5.86 13.46
N CYS A 61 -12.47 -6.71 14.43
CA CYS A 61 -13.17 -7.98 14.21
C CYS A 61 -14.64 -7.86 14.53
N THR A 62 -15.48 -8.24 13.58
CA THR A 62 -16.89 -8.49 13.83
C THR A 62 -17.09 -10.00 13.98
N PRO A 63 -17.28 -10.52 15.19
CA PRO A 63 -17.45 -11.95 15.37
C PRO A 63 -18.80 -12.40 14.81
N ALA A 64 -18.76 -13.47 14.02
CA ALA A 64 -19.94 -14.18 13.55
C ALA A 64 -19.86 -15.63 14.03
N LYS A 65 -21.00 -16.33 14.03
CA LYS A 65 -21.07 -17.68 14.60
C LYS A 65 -20.09 -18.68 13.99
N THR A 66 -19.79 -18.53 12.71
CA THR A 66 -18.99 -19.49 11.95
C THR A 66 -17.79 -18.88 11.25
N VAL A 67 -17.77 -17.58 11.09
CA VAL A 67 -16.74 -16.87 10.32
C VAL A 67 -16.38 -15.57 11.02
N ALA A 68 -15.10 -15.26 11.11
CA ALA A 68 -14.64 -13.95 11.56
C ALA A 68 -14.55 -13.02 10.35
N VAL A 69 -15.18 -11.85 10.46
CA VAL A 69 -15.08 -10.78 9.46
C VAL A 69 -14.27 -9.65 10.06
N TRP A 70 -13.30 -9.18 9.30
CA TRP A 70 -12.38 -8.12 9.71
C TRP A 70 -12.55 -6.90 8.84
N ASP A 71 -12.66 -5.74 9.48
CA ASP A 71 -12.49 -4.44 8.84
C ASP A 71 -11.09 -3.95 9.15
N SER A 72 -10.29 -3.74 8.11
CA SER A 72 -8.87 -3.41 8.25
C SER A 72 -8.52 -2.24 7.35
N THR A 73 -7.61 -1.40 7.82
CA THR A 73 -7.09 -0.27 7.07
C THR A 73 -5.58 -0.38 6.99
N LEU A 74 -5.04 -0.10 5.80
CA LEU A 74 -3.59 -0.02 5.59
C LEU A 74 -3.25 1.33 4.99
N GLN A 75 -2.33 2.04 5.62
CA GLN A 75 -1.82 3.32 5.12
C GLN A 75 -0.70 3.06 4.11
N LEU A 76 -0.79 3.73 2.97
CA LEU A 76 0.29 3.78 1.97
C LEU A 76 0.85 5.18 1.91
N GLU A 77 2.17 5.30 1.94
CA GLU A 77 2.88 6.56 1.76
C GLU A 77 3.86 6.42 0.60
N ILE A 78 3.90 7.44 -0.25
CA ILE A 78 4.81 7.50 -1.40
C ILE A 78 5.70 8.71 -1.21
N TYR A 79 7.00 8.52 -1.44
CA TYR A 79 8.02 9.55 -1.33
C TYR A 79 8.75 9.70 -2.65
N SER A 80 9.16 10.94 -2.96
CA SER A 80 9.94 11.23 -4.16
C SER A 80 10.88 12.39 -3.90
N ASN A 81 12.06 12.33 -4.52
CA ASN A 81 13.00 13.44 -4.54
C ASN A 81 12.78 14.39 -5.73
N TYR A 82 11.78 14.15 -6.56
CA TYR A 82 11.40 15.06 -7.64
C TYR A 82 10.89 16.38 -7.05
N LYS A 83 11.37 17.48 -7.60
CA LYS A 83 11.03 18.85 -7.10
C LYS A 83 9.67 19.28 -7.63
N GLY A 84 8.62 18.81 -7.01
CA GLY A 84 7.25 19.14 -7.38
C GLY A 84 6.29 18.01 -7.06
N ARG A 85 5.00 18.30 -7.19
CA ARG A 85 3.92 17.38 -6.84
C ARG A 85 3.58 16.36 -7.91
N LYS A 86 4.09 16.57 -9.12
CA LYS A 86 3.68 15.80 -10.31
C LYS A 86 3.88 14.30 -10.13
N VAL A 87 5.06 13.88 -9.68
CA VAL A 87 5.37 12.45 -9.55
C VAL A 87 4.50 11.79 -8.50
N ILE A 88 4.33 12.43 -7.34
CA ILE A 88 3.47 11.90 -6.27
C ILE A 88 2.02 11.79 -6.75
N ALA A 89 1.50 12.84 -7.39
CA ALA A 89 0.13 12.84 -7.90
C ALA A 89 -0.09 11.74 -8.94
N GLN A 90 0.85 11.56 -9.87
CA GLN A 90 0.77 10.51 -10.89
C GLN A 90 0.83 9.10 -10.29
N LYS A 91 1.68 8.89 -9.29
CA LYS A 91 1.79 7.58 -8.65
C LYS A 91 0.54 7.24 -7.83
N LEU A 92 -0.02 8.21 -7.11
CA LEU A 92 -1.29 8.02 -6.40
C LEU A 92 -2.44 7.70 -7.36
N GLU A 93 -2.53 8.42 -8.48
CA GLU A 93 -3.52 8.14 -9.52
C GLU A 93 -3.35 6.73 -10.09
N ALA A 94 -2.12 6.31 -10.35
CA ALA A 94 -1.83 4.97 -10.85
C ALA A 94 -2.23 3.88 -9.85
N VAL A 95 -1.97 4.09 -8.56
CA VAL A 95 -2.39 3.16 -7.49
C VAL A 95 -3.91 3.06 -7.44
N LEU A 96 -4.60 4.22 -7.43
CA LEU A 96 -6.07 4.24 -7.40
C LEU A 96 -6.66 3.51 -8.60
N ASN A 97 -6.19 3.83 -9.80
CA ASN A 97 -6.71 3.24 -11.03
C ASN A 97 -6.48 1.73 -11.09
N TYR A 98 -5.30 1.27 -10.66
CA TYR A 98 -5.01 -0.15 -10.68
C TYR A 98 -5.83 -0.93 -9.66
N LEU A 99 -5.86 -0.47 -8.40
CA LEU A 99 -6.61 -1.16 -7.34
C LEU A 99 -8.12 -1.11 -7.56
N SER A 100 -8.61 -0.09 -8.26
CA SER A 100 -10.04 0.02 -8.61
C SER A 100 -10.41 -0.73 -9.87
N SER A 101 -9.44 -1.22 -10.63
CA SER A 101 -9.70 -2.03 -11.82
C SER A 101 -10.07 -3.46 -11.46
N ASP A 102 -10.72 -4.15 -12.39
CA ASP A 102 -11.05 -5.58 -12.21
C ASP A 102 -9.76 -6.40 -12.02
N ALA A 103 -8.73 -6.12 -12.81
CA ALA A 103 -7.45 -6.82 -12.70
C ALA A 103 -6.79 -6.64 -11.34
N GLY A 104 -6.79 -5.43 -10.80
CA GLY A 104 -6.21 -5.13 -9.49
C GLY A 104 -7.02 -5.77 -8.35
N THR A 105 -8.34 -5.68 -8.42
CA THR A 105 -9.24 -6.30 -7.44
C THR A 105 -9.09 -7.81 -7.44
N ASP A 106 -9.04 -8.43 -8.62
CA ASP A 106 -8.85 -9.89 -8.75
C ASP A 106 -7.48 -10.32 -8.23
N ALA A 107 -6.44 -9.54 -8.46
CA ALA A 107 -5.10 -9.81 -7.96
C ALA A 107 -5.06 -9.78 -6.42
N ILE A 108 -5.69 -8.79 -5.80
CA ILE A 108 -5.81 -8.70 -4.34
C ILE A 108 -6.60 -9.88 -3.79
N GLN A 109 -7.72 -10.22 -4.41
CA GLN A 109 -8.54 -11.37 -4.01
C GLN A 109 -7.72 -12.67 -4.05
N SER A 110 -7.00 -12.92 -5.13
CA SER A 110 -6.17 -14.11 -5.27
C SER A 110 -5.06 -14.16 -4.23
N ALA A 111 -4.40 -13.03 -3.99
CA ALA A 111 -3.32 -12.95 -3.00
C ALA A 111 -3.83 -13.18 -1.58
N LEU A 112 -5.00 -12.61 -1.23
CA LEU A 112 -5.62 -12.83 0.07
C LEU A 112 -6.10 -14.27 0.25
N ASN A 113 -6.65 -14.89 -0.79
CA ASN A 113 -7.04 -16.30 -0.73
C ASN A 113 -5.86 -17.21 -0.41
N ALA A 114 -4.69 -16.93 -0.96
CA ALA A 114 -3.46 -17.68 -0.67
C ALA A 114 -3.04 -17.55 0.80
N GLU A 115 -3.44 -16.47 1.47
CA GLU A 115 -3.12 -16.21 2.88
C GLU A 115 -4.26 -16.60 3.84
N GLY A 116 -5.32 -17.20 3.33
CA GLY A 116 -6.43 -17.69 4.16
C GLY A 116 -7.53 -16.68 4.43
N PHE A 117 -7.69 -15.70 3.57
CA PHE A 117 -8.75 -14.70 3.66
C PHE A 117 -9.48 -14.53 2.34
N ALA A 118 -10.75 -14.21 2.42
CA ALA A 118 -11.56 -13.84 1.24
C ALA A 118 -11.89 -12.35 1.30
N LEU A 119 -11.66 -11.64 0.20
CA LEU A 119 -11.97 -10.23 0.10
C LEU A 119 -13.48 -10.05 -0.08
N ILE A 120 -14.13 -9.30 0.80
CA ILE A 120 -15.52 -8.89 0.67
C ILE A 120 -15.61 -7.56 -0.06
N SER A 121 -14.82 -6.59 0.36
CA SER A 121 -14.76 -5.28 -0.30
C SER A 121 -13.41 -4.60 -0.04
N MET A 122 -13.04 -3.72 -0.96
CA MET A 122 -11.84 -2.90 -0.85
C MET A 122 -12.16 -1.50 -1.37
N THR A 123 -11.73 -0.49 -0.64
CA THR A 123 -11.94 0.90 -1.00
C THR A 123 -10.65 1.67 -0.81
N VAL A 124 -10.23 2.38 -1.85
CA VAL A 124 -9.13 3.35 -1.74
C VAL A 124 -9.72 4.63 -1.19
N GLY A 125 -9.18 5.10 -0.07
CA GLY A 125 -9.66 6.30 0.61
C GLY A 125 -9.20 7.58 -0.09
N ALA A 126 -9.33 8.70 0.62
CA ALA A 126 -8.90 10.00 0.10
C ALA A 126 -7.41 9.99 -0.24
N LEU A 127 -7.08 10.53 -1.40
CA LEU A 127 -5.69 10.74 -1.81
C LEU A 127 -5.22 12.08 -1.26
N ARG A 128 -3.99 12.14 -0.76
CA ARG A 128 -3.41 13.39 -0.28
C ARG A 128 -2.00 13.58 -0.83
N VAL A 129 -1.67 14.82 -1.11
CA VAL A 129 -0.31 15.25 -1.41
C VAL A 129 0.10 16.20 -0.28
N ASN A 130 1.16 15.84 0.41
CA ASN A 130 1.61 16.57 1.60
C ASN A 130 2.45 17.80 1.21
N LEU A 131 2.68 18.68 2.20
CA LEU A 131 3.66 19.74 2.06
C LEU A 131 5.06 19.15 1.89
N PRO A 132 5.96 19.84 1.17
CA PRO A 132 7.34 19.38 1.03
C PRO A 132 8.04 19.20 2.36
N ILE A 133 8.92 18.21 2.43
CA ILE A 133 9.75 17.94 3.59
C ILE A 133 11.17 18.41 3.26
N TYR A 134 11.68 19.34 4.06
CA TYR A 134 13.05 19.84 3.90
C TYR A 134 13.98 19.10 4.85
N SER A 135 15.08 18.60 4.31
CA SER A 135 16.08 17.89 5.09
C SER A 135 17.49 18.24 4.59
N ASP A 136 18.50 17.80 5.34
CA ASP A 136 19.91 17.99 4.94
C ASP A 136 20.24 17.29 3.61
N ASN A 137 19.48 16.28 3.25
CA ASN A 137 19.62 15.51 2.01
C ASN A 137 18.79 16.07 0.85
N GLY A 138 18.16 17.23 1.03
CA GLY A 138 17.37 17.89 -0.02
C GLY A 138 15.89 18.01 0.33
N VAL A 139 15.08 18.19 -0.70
CA VAL A 139 13.63 18.36 -0.56
C VAL A 139 12.95 17.07 -0.98
N TRP A 140 12.04 16.60 -0.12
CA TRP A 140 11.24 15.41 -0.38
C TRP A 140 9.79 15.78 -0.55
N GLN A 141 9.16 15.18 -1.53
CA GLN A 141 7.71 15.22 -1.72
C GLN A 141 7.12 13.93 -1.20
N SER A 142 5.93 14.01 -0.65
CA SER A 142 5.24 12.82 -0.19
C SER A 142 3.73 12.93 -0.39
N GLY A 143 3.09 11.80 -0.35
CA GLY A 143 1.64 11.72 -0.38
C GLY A 143 1.21 10.31 -0.04
N GLY A 144 -0.07 10.11 0.11
CA GLY A 144 -0.55 8.79 0.49
C GLY A 144 -2.05 8.66 0.45
N THR A 145 -2.47 7.49 0.84
CA THR A 145 -3.87 7.13 0.99
C THR A 145 -4.00 6.01 2.01
N ASN A 146 -5.21 5.80 2.49
CA ASN A 146 -5.55 4.63 3.29
C ASN A 146 -6.44 3.72 2.44
N ILE A 147 -6.13 2.43 2.44
CA ILE A 147 -6.94 1.42 1.78
C ILE A 147 -7.73 0.69 2.86
N SER A 148 -9.04 0.62 2.70
CA SER A 148 -9.91 -0.10 3.61
C SER A 148 -10.30 -1.45 3.00
N PHE A 149 -10.17 -2.49 3.81
CA PHE A 149 -10.49 -3.85 3.42
C PHE A 149 -11.55 -4.42 4.35
N ARG A 150 -12.51 -5.11 3.78
CA ARG A 150 -13.36 -6.03 4.52
C ARG A 150 -13.06 -7.42 4.05
N VAL A 151 -12.60 -8.27 4.95
CA VAL A 151 -12.17 -9.63 4.63
C VAL A 151 -12.84 -10.62 5.58
N SER A 152 -13.10 -11.82 5.09
CA SER A 152 -13.55 -12.93 5.92
C SER A 152 -12.42 -13.94 6.06
N GLN A 153 -12.26 -14.44 7.29
CA GLN A 153 -11.28 -15.48 7.57
C GLN A 153 -11.78 -16.80 7.00
N LEU A 154 -10.96 -17.44 6.18
CA LEU A 154 -11.22 -18.79 5.72
C LEU A 154 -10.84 -19.78 6.83
N SER A 155 -11.63 -20.81 6.99
CA SER A 155 -11.44 -21.82 8.04
C SER A 155 -10.14 -22.61 7.89
#